data_cec9272f415f28c0e0e92c2396f19ce2
#
_entry.id   cec9272f415f28c0e0e92c2396f19ce2
#
_cell.length_a   1.000
_cell.length_b   1.000
_cell.length_c   1.000
_cell.angle_alpha   90.00
_cell.angle_beta   90.00
_cell.angle_gamma   90.00
#
_symmetry.space_group_name_H-M   'P 1'
#
loop_
_entity.id
_entity.type
_entity.pdbx_description
1 polymer ?
#
loop_
_entity_poly.entity_id
_entity_poly.type
_entity_poly.pdbx_seq_one_letter_code
_entity_poly.pdbx_strand_id
1 'polypeptide(L)'
;MKATDKKGNDIRELYFSDEFVEFYSMLQDKVKVKFEHTMDIIRTEYVLSTKFVKHLENKNLYEMRVSVNTNEYRTILFAVDNDNIILSKKVLLLNGFLKKSTKDYCKQIKIAERILK
;
A
#
# COMPACT_ATOMS: atom_id res chain seq x y z
N MET A 1 5.05 -13.16 -5.82
CA MET A 1 5.02 -11.70 -5.86
C MET A 1 5.03 -11.21 -7.29
N LYS A 2 4.27 -10.17 -7.58
CA LYS A 2 4.03 -9.73 -8.96
C LYS A 2 4.35 -8.24 -9.09
N ALA A 3 5.19 -7.87 -10.06
CA ALA A 3 5.52 -6.49 -10.33
C ALA A 3 4.58 -5.89 -11.37
N THR A 4 4.30 -4.59 -11.26
CA THR A 4 3.58 -3.87 -12.30
C THR A 4 4.57 -3.40 -13.36
N ASP A 5 4.09 -3.26 -14.59
CA ASP A 5 4.90 -2.69 -15.67
C ASP A 5 5.16 -1.21 -15.37
N LYS A 6 6.41 -0.81 -15.49
CA LYS A 6 6.81 0.57 -15.28
C LYS A 6 6.54 1.37 -16.53
N LYS A 7 5.82 2.48 -16.38
CA LYS A 7 5.56 3.42 -17.49
C LYS A 7 6.66 4.47 -17.52
N GLY A 8 6.78 5.19 -18.61
CA GLY A 8 7.87 6.13 -18.85
C GLY A 8 8.05 7.21 -17.78
N ASN A 9 6.96 7.64 -17.15
CA ASN A 9 7.01 8.69 -16.12
C ASN A 9 6.94 8.15 -14.69
N ASP A 10 6.96 6.84 -14.50
CA ASP A 10 6.91 6.23 -13.17
C ASP A 10 8.27 6.37 -12.48
N ILE A 11 8.26 6.82 -11.23
CA ILE A 11 9.47 6.93 -10.42
C ILE A 11 9.58 5.80 -9.39
N ARG A 12 8.49 5.07 -9.16
CA ARG A 12 8.48 3.90 -8.28
C ARG A 12 7.81 2.73 -8.96
N GLU A 13 8.37 1.54 -8.74
CA GLU A 13 7.75 0.29 -9.15
C GLU A 13 7.00 -0.31 -7.97
N LEU A 14 5.78 -0.76 -8.20
CA LEU A 14 4.98 -1.41 -7.18
C LEU A 14 5.03 -2.92 -7.37
N TYR A 15 5.23 -3.62 -6.28
CA TYR A 15 5.22 -5.08 -6.22
C TYR A 15 4.08 -5.51 -5.30
N PHE A 16 3.45 -6.64 -5.60
CA PHE A 16 2.27 -7.10 -4.88
C PHE A 16 2.51 -8.48 -4.32
N SER A 17 2.23 -8.66 -3.02
CA SER A 17 2.20 -9.98 -2.44
C SER A 17 0.96 -10.74 -2.94
N ASP A 18 0.97 -12.06 -2.80
CA ASP A 18 -0.21 -12.87 -3.14
C ASP A 18 -1.41 -12.45 -2.29
N GLU A 19 -1.17 -12.12 -1.03
CA GLU A 19 -2.22 -11.67 -0.11
C GLU A 19 -2.88 -10.38 -0.60
N PHE A 20 -2.10 -9.43 -1.09
CA PHE A 20 -2.66 -8.20 -1.62
C PHE A 20 -3.45 -8.46 -2.91
N VAL A 21 -2.92 -9.29 -3.80
CA VAL A 21 -3.61 -9.62 -5.05
C VAL A 21 -4.98 -10.24 -4.76
N GLU A 22 -5.04 -11.17 -3.80
CA GLU A 22 -6.30 -11.80 -3.40
C GLU A 22 -7.27 -10.76 -2.82
N PHE A 23 -6.82 -9.94 -1.90
CA PHE A 23 -7.63 -8.87 -1.32
C PHE A 23 -8.18 -7.95 -2.41
N TYR A 24 -7.31 -7.49 -3.31
CA TYR A 24 -7.69 -6.56 -4.37
C TYR A 24 -8.74 -7.17 -5.31
N SER A 25 -8.58 -8.45 -5.63
CA SER A 25 -9.48 -9.14 -6.57
C SER A 25 -10.92 -9.18 -6.08
N MET A 26 -11.14 -9.09 -4.78
CA MET A 26 -12.46 -9.15 -4.17
C MET A 26 -13.12 -7.79 -3.97
N LEU A 27 -12.43 -6.71 -4.29
CA LEU A 27 -12.99 -5.37 -4.16
C LEU A 27 -14.02 -5.09 -5.26
N GLN A 28 -15.01 -4.25 -4.93
CA GLN A 28 -15.95 -3.75 -5.94
C GLN A 28 -15.23 -2.85 -6.92
N ASP A 29 -15.73 -2.76 -8.14
CA ASP A 29 -15.07 -1.99 -9.21
C ASP A 29 -14.85 -0.54 -8.83
N LYS A 30 -15.81 0.12 -8.19
CA LYS A 30 -15.65 1.51 -7.77
C LYS A 30 -14.53 1.70 -6.74
N VAL A 31 -14.30 0.68 -5.91
CA VAL A 31 -13.21 0.70 -4.93
C VAL A 31 -11.88 0.48 -5.64
N LYS A 32 -11.84 -0.45 -6.59
CA LYS A 32 -10.63 -0.70 -7.40
C LYS A 32 -10.17 0.57 -8.13
N VAL A 33 -11.10 1.36 -8.65
CA VAL A 33 -10.76 2.61 -9.33
C VAL A 33 -10.02 3.55 -8.37
N LYS A 34 -10.49 3.65 -7.13
CA LYS A 34 -9.83 4.49 -6.12
C LYS A 34 -8.45 3.95 -5.75
N PHE A 35 -8.31 2.63 -5.65
CA PHE A 35 -7.01 2.00 -5.39
C PHE A 35 -6.04 2.28 -6.54
N GLU A 36 -6.48 2.14 -7.80
CA GLU A 36 -5.62 2.42 -8.95
C GLU A 36 -5.17 3.87 -8.96
N HIS A 37 -6.06 4.80 -8.64
CA HIS A 37 -5.72 6.22 -8.56
C HIS A 37 -4.62 6.46 -7.51
N THR A 38 -4.78 5.89 -6.32
CA THR A 38 -3.80 6.07 -5.24
C THR A 38 -2.47 5.38 -5.57
N MET A 39 -2.53 4.19 -6.18
CA MET A 39 -1.31 3.49 -6.60
C MET A 39 -0.57 4.29 -7.67
N ASP A 40 -1.29 4.95 -8.60
CA ASP A 40 -0.67 5.82 -9.59
C ASP A 40 0.02 7.03 -8.95
N ILE A 41 -0.58 7.59 -7.90
CA ILE A 41 0.07 8.66 -7.14
C ILE A 41 1.41 8.17 -6.57
N ILE A 42 1.44 6.97 -6.00
CA ILE A 42 2.68 6.40 -5.47
C ILE A 42 3.70 6.19 -6.59
N ARG A 43 3.26 5.75 -7.76
CA ARG A 43 4.16 5.52 -8.90
C ARG A 43 4.79 6.80 -9.43
N THR A 44 4.04 7.90 -9.46
CA THR A 44 4.41 9.07 -10.26
C THR A 44 4.78 10.31 -9.45
N GLU A 45 4.30 10.46 -8.22
CA GLU A 45 4.54 11.67 -7.42
C GLU A 45 5.75 11.49 -6.52
N TYR A 46 6.71 12.42 -6.62
CA TYR A 46 7.92 12.32 -5.80
C TYR A 46 7.58 12.45 -4.30
N VAL A 47 6.88 13.51 -3.93
CA VAL A 47 6.48 13.73 -2.54
C VAL A 47 5.11 13.10 -2.32
N LEU A 48 5.01 12.24 -1.31
CA LEU A 48 3.78 11.53 -1.00
C LEU A 48 3.08 12.18 0.20
N SER A 49 1.91 12.74 -0.04
CA SER A 49 1.08 13.34 1.00
C SER A 49 0.65 12.28 2.01
N THR A 50 0.59 12.65 3.30
CA THR A 50 0.08 11.75 4.35
C THR A 50 -1.39 11.40 4.17
N LYS A 51 -2.09 12.12 3.29
CA LYS A 51 -3.45 11.75 2.90
C LYS A 51 -3.47 10.37 2.22
N PHE A 52 -2.42 10.03 1.49
CA PHE A 52 -2.34 8.79 0.71
C PHE A 52 -1.38 7.77 1.30
N VAL A 53 -0.25 8.22 1.87
CA VAL A 53 0.78 7.33 2.41
C VAL A 53 1.27 7.89 3.74
N LYS A 54 1.19 7.09 4.79
CA LYS A 54 1.63 7.50 6.13
C LYS A 54 2.62 6.50 6.69
N HIS A 55 3.67 7.00 7.33
CA HIS A 55 4.65 6.16 8.01
C HIS A 55 4.05 5.59 9.30
N LEU A 56 4.24 4.30 9.55
CA LEU A 56 3.79 3.65 10.77
C LEU A 56 4.83 3.82 11.86
N GLU A 57 4.40 4.34 13.01
CA GLU A 57 5.28 4.60 14.15
C GLU A 57 6.03 3.35 14.58
N ASN A 58 7.35 3.51 14.83
CA ASN A 58 8.22 2.44 15.32
C ASN A 58 8.31 1.22 14.41
N LYS A 59 8.01 1.40 13.11
CA LYS A 59 8.08 0.32 12.12
C LYS A 59 8.73 0.86 10.85
N ASN A 60 9.38 -0.02 10.08
CA ASN A 60 9.87 0.31 8.73
C ASN A 60 8.77 0.08 7.70
N LEU A 61 7.55 0.34 8.09
CA LEU A 61 6.36 0.10 7.29
C LEU A 61 5.60 1.40 7.09
N TYR A 62 4.85 1.43 6.01
CA TYR A 62 3.98 2.56 5.67
C TYR A 62 2.58 2.02 5.42
N GLU A 63 1.59 2.90 5.41
CA GLU A 63 0.24 2.52 5.02
C GLU A 63 -0.21 3.37 3.85
N MET A 64 -0.81 2.71 2.86
CA MET A 64 -1.53 3.37 1.80
C MET A 64 -2.98 3.53 2.25
N ARG A 65 -3.54 4.71 2.04
CA ARG A 65 -4.86 5.09 2.55
C ARG A 65 -5.81 5.34 1.38
N VAL A 66 -6.92 4.61 1.35
CA VAL A 66 -7.95 4.77 0.33
C VAL A 66 -9.30 4.88 1.02
N SER A 67 -10.03 5.96 0.73
CA SER A 67 -11.36 6.20 1.31
C SER A 67 -12.40 6.13 0.21
N VAL A 68 -13.47 5.37 0.45
CA VAL A 68 -14.61 5.27 -0.46
C VAL A 68 -15.89 5.35 0.37
N ASN A 69 -16.66 6.42 0.17
CA ASN A 69 -17.82 6.72 1.01
C ASN A 69 -17.40 6.79 2.49
N THR A 70 -17.99 5.98 3.36
CA THR A 70 -17.63 5.94 4.78
C THR A 70 -16.58 4.88 5.09
N ASN A 71 -16.15 4.11 4.10
CA ASN A 71 -15.19 3.03 4.30
C ASN A 71 -13.77 3.52 4.14
N GLU A 72 -12.91 3.13 5.10
CA GLU A 72 -11.50 3.45 5.10
C GLU A 72 -10.71 2.16 4.87
N TYR A 73 -10.01 2.11 3.72
CA TYR A 73 -9.15 0.97 3.40
C TYR A 73 -7.71 1.31 3.70
N ARG A 74 -6.97 0.33 4.13
CA ARG A 74 -5.53 0.46 4.41
C ARG A 74 -4.78 -0.68 3.75
N THR A 75 -3.59 -0.38 3.24
CA THR A 75 -2.66 -1.39 2.73
C THR A 75 -1.32 -1.14 3.36
N ILE A 76 -0.72 -2.16 3.94
CA ILE A 76 0.61 -2.04 4.54
C ILE A 76 1.64 -2.13 3.44
N LEU A 77 2.57 -1.17 3.44
CA LEU A 77 3.62 -1.04 2.42
C LEU A 77 4.99 -1.23 3.04
N PHE A 78 5.91 -1.77 2.25
CA PHE A 78 7.32 -1.85 2.60
C PHE A 78 8.15 -1.18 1.51
N ALA A 79 8.99 -0.22 1.91
CA ALA A 79 9.93 0.45 1.00
C ALA A 79 11.16 -0.45 0.88
N VAL A 80 11.37 -1.04 -0.29
CA VAL A 80 12.31 -2.15 -0.47
C VAL A 80 13.76 -1.69 -0.45
N ASP A 81 14.07 -0.62 -1.17
CA ASP A 81 15.45 -0.20 -1.42
C ASP A 81 15.87 1.06 -0.66
N ASN A 82 15.03 1.58 0.22
CA ASN A 82 15.37 2.74 1.06
C ASN A 82 14.39 2.79 2.23
N ASP A 83 14.87 3.16 3.41
CA ASP A 83 14.01 3.28 4.59
C ASP A 83 12.97 4.39 4.43
N ASN A 84 13.31 5.44 3.68
CA ASN A 84 12.36 6.51 3.38
C ASN A 84 11.65 6.19 2.08
N ILE A 85 10.33 6.01 2.14
CA ILE A 85 9.53 5.64 0.97
C ILE A 85 9.64 6.68 -0.15
N ILE A 86 9.83 7.96 0.18
CA ILE A 86 9.95 9.01 -0.83
C ILE A 86 11.18 8.75 -1.72
N LEU A 87 12.26 8.24 -1.12
CA LEU A 87 13.50 7.95 -1.83
C LEU A 87 13.55 6.54 -2.41
N SER A 88 12.62 5.69 -2.03
CA SER A 88 12.59 4.30 -2.51
C SER A 88 12.06 4.24 -3.94
N LYS A 89 12.68 3.40 -4.76
CA LYS A 89 12.23 3.16 -6.14
C LYS A 89 11.38 1.91 -6.26
N LYS A 90 11.31 1.10 -5.20
CA LYS A 90 10.55 -0.15 -5.17
C LYS A 90 9.73 -0.20 -3.91
N VAL A 91 8.42 -0.43 -4.06
CA VAL A 91 7.49 -0.51 -2.93
C VAL A 91 6.69 -1.80 -3.04
N LEU A 92 6.66 -2.56 -1.97
CA LEU A 92 5.91 -3.81 -1.88
C LEU A 92 4.62 -3.58 -1.11
N LEU A 93 3.50 -3.93 -1.73
CA LEU A 93 2.19 -3.90 -1.07
C LEU A 93 1.96 -5.27 -0.43
N LEU A 94 1.84 -5.30 0.90
CA LEU A 94 1.82 -6.53 1.68
C LEU A 94 0.41 -7.10 1.86
N ASN A 95 -0.43 -6.42 2.63
CA ASN A 95 -1.80 -6.85 2.86
C ASN A 95 -2.73 -5.65 2.93
N GLY A 96 -3.92 -5.81 2.36
CA GLY A 96 -4.95 -4.78 2.40
C GLY A 96 -6.10 -5.22 3.29
N PHE A 97 -6.80 -4.25 3.85
CA PHE A 97 -7.92 -4.52 4.73
C PHE A 97 -8.83 -3.30 4.89
N LEU A 98 -10.05 -3.55 5.32
CA LEU A 98 -10.98 -2.49 5.71
C LEU A 98 -10.69 -2.13 7.16
N LYS A 99 -10.39 -0.86 7.42
CA LYS A 99 -10.06 -0.41 8.77
C LYS A 99 -11.29 -0.51 9.68
N LYS A 100 -11.11 -1.18 10.82
CA LYS A 100 -12.18 -1.37 11.82
C LYS A 100 -11.78 -0.83 13.17
N SER A 101 -11.00 -1.58 13.94
CA SER A 101 -10.61 -1.20 15.29
C SER A 101 -9.09 -1.15 15.42
N THR A 102 -8.61 -0.54 16.50
CA THR A 102 -7.18 -0.50 16.80
C THR A 102 -6.62 -1.92 16.98
N LYS A 103 -7.38 -2.80 17.62
CA LYS A 103 -6.98 -4.19 17.84
C LYS A 103 -6.81 -4.92 16.50
N ASP A 104 -7.77 -4.75 15.59
CA ASP A 104 -7.70 -5.35 14.25
C ASP A 104 -6.50 -4.78 13.49
N TYR A 105 -6.25 -3.49 13.60
CA TYR A 105 -5.12 -2.84 12.94
C TYR A 105 -3.79 -3.44 13.37
N CYS A 106 -3.59 -3.64 14.68
CA CYS A 106 -2.37 -4.27 15.19
C CYS A 106 -2.20 -5.69 14.65
N LYS A 107 -3.28 -6.41 14.53
CA LYS A 107 -3.29 -7.76 13.94
C LYS A 107 -2.84 -7.72 12.47
N GLN A 108 -3.31 -6.73 11.71
CA GLN A 108 -2.95 -6.58 10.31
C GLN A 108 -1.46 -6.25 10.15
N ILE A 109 -0.89 -5.44 11.04
CA ILE A 109 0.54 -5.16 11.02
C ILE A 109 1.35 -6.44 11.25
N LYS A 110 0.91 -7.31 12.17
CA LYS A 110 1.58 -8.59 12.39
C LYS A 110 1.52 -9.50 11.17
N ILE A 111 0.40 -9.48 10.44
CA ILE A 111 0.28 -10.21 9.18
C ILE A 111 1.30 -9.68 8.18
N ALA A 112 1.42 -8.36 8.05
CA ALA A 112 2.39 -7.75 7.15
C ALA A 112 3.81 -8.18 7.48
N GLU A 113 4.17 -8.18 8.77
CA GLU A 113 5.50 -8.59 9.21
C GLU A 113 5.78 -10.05 8.87
N ARG A 114 4.78 -10.92 8.93
CA ARG A 114 4.94 -12.32 8.52
C ARG A 114 5.15 -12.48 7.03
N ILE A 115 4.47 -11.67 6.22
CA ILE A 115 4.64 -11.71 4.76
C ILE A 115 6.07 -11.35 4.37
N LEU A 116 6.70 -10.45 5.12
CA LEU A 116 8.07 -10.00 4.84
C LEU A 116 9.15 -11.05 5.15
N LYS A 117 8.84 -12.06 5.94
CA LYS A 117 9.84 -13.07 6.31
C LYS A 117 10.13 -14.05 5.19
#